data_9b916af404cc5b39cf6daa147ec84d9d
#
_entry.id   9b916af404cc5b39cf6daa147ec84d9d
#
_cell.length_a   1.000
_cell.length_b   1.000
_cell.length_c   1.000
_cell.angle_alpha   90.00
_cell.angle_beta   90.00
_cell.angle_gamma   90.00
#
_symmetry.space_group_name_H-M   'P 1'
#
loop_
_entity.id
_entity.type
_entity.pdbx_description
1 polymer ?
#
loop_
_entity_poly.entity_id
_entity_poly.type
_entity_poly.pdbx_seq_one_letter_code
_entity_poly.pdbx_strand_id
1 'polypeptide(L)'
;HPEFFERHAEMLARVQLVSSHSPRTVSLQERQAEMLREKIKGLEHRIMDMMRHSSENASIGDKLHAWSCALAKVQDLRELPHALTASLQHVFEVPQVALRLWNVSGAQTSSIYTMGVSEDAKSFAASLTMPFCGPNLGFEPGGWLVDPDAAQSLALLTLHDGDSINPANAFGMLVLGSPDPLRFEATMGTEFLSRISALASAALSRMRPVPLTLARG
;
A
#
# COMPACT_ATOMS: atom_id res chain seq x y z
N HIS A 1 -2.90 36.63 42.67
CA HIS A 1 -4.28 36.32 42.20
C HIS A 1 -4.28 34.93 41.58
N PRO A 2 -4.85 33.90 42.24
CA PRO A 2 -4.89 32.52 41.69
C PRO A 2 -5.63 32.44 40.36
N GLU A 3 -6.68 33.24 40.16
CA GLU A 3 -7.45 33.30 38.93
C GLU A 3 -6.68 33.77 37.66
N PHE A 4 -5.52 34.44 37.86
CA PHE A 4 -4.64 34.82 36.74
C PHE A 4 -4.01 33.60 36.10
N PHE A 5 -3.62 32.63 36.87
CA PHE A 5 -2.98 31.41 36.37
C PHE A 5 -3.96 30.44 35.76
N GLU A 6 -5.23 30.41 36.21
CA GLU A 6 -6.30 29.63 35.56
C GLU A 6 -6.60 30.12 34.14
N ARG A 7 -6.62 31.45 33.94
CA ARG A 7 -6.86 32.08 32.64
C ARG A 7 -5.67 31.97 31.67
N HIS A 8 -4.46 31.70 32.18
CA HIS A 8 -3.23 31.70 31.40
C HIS A 8 -2.45 30.38 31.55
N ALA A 9 -3.15 29.26 31.58
CA ALA A 9 -2.57 27.92 31.80
C ALA A 9 -1.47 27.56 30.78
N GLU A 10 -1.62 28.00 29.52
CA GLU A 10 -0.60 27.79 28.47
C GLU A 10 0.70 28.57 28.74
N MET A 11 0.58 29.77 29.35
CA MET A 11 1.75 30.59 29.73
C MET A 11 2.49 29.95 30.88
N LEU A 12 1.76 29.38 31.87
CA LEU A 12 2.34 28.67 33.00
C LEU A 12 3.12 27.41 32.57
N ALA A 13 2.64 26.71 31.57
CA ALA A 13 3.31 25.51 31.01
C ALA A 13 4.65 25.82 30.35
N ARG A 14 4.86 27.06 29.89
CA ARG A 14 6.09 27.53 29.25
C ARG A 14 7.11 28.19 30.20
N VAL A 15 6.67 28.58 31.38
CA VAL A 15 7.56 29.25 32.35
C VAL A 15 8.42 28.21 33.05
N GLN A 16 9.72 28.21 32.78
CA GLN A 16 10.73 27.52 33.60
C GLN A 16 11.07 28.38 34.80
N LEU A 17 10.54 28.02 35.96
CA LEU A 17 10.94 28.62 37.20
C LEU A 17 12.34 28.10 37.60
N VAL A 18 13.35 28.94 37.47
CA VAL A 18 14.69 28.64 37.97
C VAL A 18 14.65 28.82 39.47
N SER A 19 14.72 27.74 40.24
CA SER A 19 14.84 27.79 41.70
C SER A 19 16.19 28.42 42.09
N SER A 20 16.15 29.50 42.85
CA SER A 20 17.33 30.20 43.38
C SER A 20 17.97 29.49 44.59
N HIS A 21 17.52 28.30 44.95
CA HIS A 21 18.01 27.54 46.09
C HIS A 21 18.89 26.37 45.66
N SER A 22 20.13 26.43 46.02
CA SER A 22 21.20 25.42 46.07
C SER A 22 21.11 24.21 45.11
N PRO A 23 22.15 23.87 44.33
CA PRO A 23 22.12 22.85 43.25
C PRO A 23 22.02 21.39 43.76
N ARG A 24 21.66 21.13 44.99
CA ARG A 24 21.65 19.79 45.60
C ARG A 24 20.30 19.23 46.05
N THR A 25 19.24 20.01 46.05
CA THR A 25 17.90 19.52 46.43
C THR A 25 16.86 19.99 45.46
N VAL A 26 16.66 19.22 44.38
CA VAL A 26 15.50 19.39 43.51
C VAL A 26 14.27 18.94 44.29
N SER A 27 13.27 19.82 44.42
CA SER A 27 12.00 19.47 45.07
C SER A 27 11.33 18.32 44.31
N LEU A 28 10.75 17.35 45.06
CA LEU A 28 9.99 16.25 44.46
C LEU A 28 8.92 16.77 43.51
N GLN A 29 8.29 17.89 43.84
CA GLN A 29 7.27 18.55 43.00
C GLN A 29 7.85 19.09 41.69
N GLU A 30 9.06 19.67 41.71
CA GLU A 30 9.75 20.13 40.49
C GLU A 30 10.07 18.94 39.56
N ARG A 31 10.54 17.83 40.14
CA ARG A 31 10.82 16.59 39.39
C ARG A 31 9.55 15.99 38.79
N GLN A 32 8.46 15.98 39.56
CA GLN A 32 7.16 15.53 39.05
C GLN A 32 6.63 16.43 37.92
N ALA A 33 6.75 17.76 38.07
CA ALA A 33 6.33 18.70 37.03
C ALA A 33 7.16 18.55 35.75
N GLU A 34 8.47 18.32 35.88
CA GLU A 34 9.36 18.06 34.73
C GLU A 34 8.96 16.75 34.00
N MET A 35 8.78 15.66 34.76
CA MET A 35 8.32 14.39 34.20
C MET A 35 6.94 14.49 33.48
N LEU A 36 6.03 15.29 34.08
CA LEU A 36 4.72 15.52 33.45
C LEU A 36 4.83 16.32 32.16
N ARG A 37 5.69 17.35 32.11
CA ARG A 37 5.96 18.11 30.89
C ARG A 37 6.58 17.24 29.79
N GLU A 38 7.54 16.39 30.13
CA GLU A 38 8.13 15.43 29.18
C GLU A 38 7.08 14.45 28.64
N LYS A 39 6.19 13.96 29.54
CA LYS A 39 5.11 13.06 29.16
C LYS A 39 4.09 13.74 28.23
N ILE A 40 3.72 15.00 28.53
CA ILE A 40 2.83 15.80 27.67
C ILE A 40 3.47 15.98 26.30
N LYS A 41 4.72 16.42 26.23
CA LYS A 41 5.46 16.57 24.96
C LYS A 41 5.53 15.27 24.17
N GLY A 42 5.75 14.14 24.83
CA GLY A 42 5.73 12.82 24.19
C GLY A 42 4.34 12.42 23.66
N LEU A 43 3.27 12.79 24.36
CA LEU A 43 1.89 12.55 23.92
C LEU A 43 1.53 13.45 22.72
N GLU A 44 1.90 14.72 22.75
CA GLU A 44 1.70 15.67 21.65
C GLU A 44 2.38 15.16 20.37
N HIS A 45 3.62 14.65 20.47
CA HIS A 45 4.33 14.05 19.34
C HIS A 45 3.58 12.86 18.75
N ARG A 46 3.11 11.95 19.62
CA ARG A 46 2.32 10.79 19.18
C ARG A 46 1.01 11.19 18.51
N ILE A 47 0.33 12.22 19.01
CA ILE A 47 -0.90 12.74 18.40
C ILE A 47 -0.59 13.28 17.00
N MET A 48 0.47 14.07 16.83
CA MET A 48 0.87 14.60 15.53
C MET A 48 1.21 13.48 14.54
N ASP A 49 1.92 12.44 14.98
CA ASP A 49 2.21 11.27 14.16
C ASP A 49 0.94 10.51 13.76
N MET A 50 0.01 10.32 14.70
CA MET A 50 -1.29 9.69 14.40
C MET A 50 -2.11 10.50 13.39
N MET A 51 -2.13 11.83 13.54
CA MET A 51 -2.84 12.71 12.60
C MET A 51 -2.23 12.64 11.20
N ARG A 52 -0.89 12.62 11.10
CA ARG A 52 -0.19 12.46 9.83
C ARG A 52 -0.54 11.13 9.17
N HIS A 53 -0.41 10.01 9.88
CA HIS A 53 -0.76 8.68 9.35
C HIS A 53 -2.24 8.58 8.97
N SER A 54 -3.14 9.21 9.74
CA SER A 54 -4.56 9.24 9.40
C SER A 54 -4.83 10.00 8.09
N SER A 55 -4.16 11.14 7.90
CA SER A 55 -4.27 11.93 6.67
C SER A 55 -3.70 11.19 5.46
N GLU A 56 -2.54 10.52 5.62
CA GLU A 56 -1.94 9.68 4.59
C GLU A 56 -2.87 8.52 4.19
N ASN A 57 -3.45 7.82 5.17
CA ASN A 57 -4.40 6.74 4.94
C ASN A 57 -5.68 7.21 4.24
N ALA A 58 -6.21 8.39 4.61
CA ALA A 58 -7.36 8.97 3.93
C ALA A 58 -7.05 9.28 2.45
N SER A 59 -5.90 9.90 2.17
CA SER A 59 -5.44 10.17 0.81
C SER A 59 -5.29 8.90 -0.03
N ILE A 60 -4.75 7.83 0.56
CA ILE A 60 -4.65 6.51 -0.09
C ILE A 60 -6.05 5.95 -0.39
N GLY A 61 -7.00 6.09 0.55
CA GLY A 61 -8.39 5.68 0.36
C GLY A 61 -9.05 6.40 -0.81
N ASP A 62 -8.87 7.71 -0.92
CA ASP A 62 -9.40 8.52 -2.01
C ASP A 62 -8.80 8.11 -3.37
N LYS A 63 -7.49 7.84 -3.41
CA LYS A 63 -6.81 7.34 -4.62
C LYS A 63 -7.36 5.98 -5.05
N LEU A 64 -7.55 5.04 -4.10
CA LEU A 64 -8.14 3.73 -4.39
C LEU A 64 -9.57 3.85 -4.91
N HIS A 65 -10.38 4.72 -4.31
CA HIS A 65 -11.74 4.97 -4.76
C HIS A 65 -11.77 5.56 -6.17
N ALA A 66 -10.97 6.58 -6.44
CA ALA A 66 -10.86 7.18 -7.77
C ALA A 66 -10.42 6.15 -8.82
N TRP A 67 -9.45 5.30 -8.47
CA TRP A 67 -8.95 4.24 -9.34
C TRP A 67 -10.02 3.19 -9.63
N SER A 68 -10.75 2.73 -8.62
CA SER A 68 -11.84 1.76 -8.79
C SER A 68 -12.96 2.31 -9.69
N CYS A 69 -13.32 3.59 -9.52
CA CYS A 69 -14.27 4.27 -10.39
C CYS A 69 -13.79 4.36 -11.85
N ALA A 70 -12.48 4.59 -12.07
CA ALA A 70 -11.89 4.62 -13.40
C ALA A 70 -11.98 3.24 -14.08
N LEU A 71 -11.66 2.16 -13.36
CA LEU A 71 -11.76 0.80 -13.86
C LEU A 71 -13.22 0.38 -14.17
N ALA A 72 -14.15 0.80 -13.32
CA ALA A 72 -15.58 0.51 -13.53
C ALA A 72 -16.17 1.16 -14.79
N LYS A 73 -15.58 2.27 -15.26
CA LYS A 73 -16.01 2.97 -16.49
C LYS A 73 -15.52 2.30 -17.76
N VAL A 74 -14.55 1.38 -17.69
CA VAL A 74 -14.03 0.67 -18.87
C VAL A 74 -15.09 -0.31 -19.36
N GLN A 75 -15.62 -0.06 -20.56
CA GLN A 75 -16.67 -0.87 -21.19
C GLN A 75 -16.09 -2.03 -22.01
N ASP A 76 -15.03 -1.79 -22.78
CA ASP A 76 -14.36 -2.83 -23.56
C ASP A 76 -13.35 -3.59 -22.67
N LEU A 77 -13.64 -4.86 -22.41
CA LEU A 77 -12.76 -5.73 -21.62
C LEU A 77 -11.35 -5.88 -22.21
N ARG A 78 -11.20 -5.68 -23.52
CA ARG A 78 -9.88 -5.75 -24.18
C ARG A 78 -8.97 -4.62 -23.78
N GLU A 79 -9.54 -3.47 -23.44
CA GLU A 79 -8.79 -2.29 -22.99
C GLU A 79 -8.50 -2.33 -21.47
N LEU A 80 -9.20 -3.17 -20.72
CA LEU A 80 -9.13 -3.21 -19.27
C LEU A 80 -7.71 -3.43 -18.72
N PRO A 81 -6.88 -4.37 -19.24
CA PRO A 81 -5.50 -4.53 -18.77
C PRO A 81 -4.64 -3.28 -18.96
N HIS A 82 -4.80 -2.62 -20.11
CA HIS A 82 -4.08 -1.37 -20.40
C HIS A 82 -4.56 -0.22 -19.51
N ALA A 83 -5.87 -0.05 -19.40
CA ALA A 83 -6.46 0.97 -18.53
C ALA A 83 -6.05 0.79 -17.07
N LEU A 84 -5.98 -0.46 -16.59
CA LEU A 84 -5.56 -0.79 -15.23
C LEU A 84 -4.10 -0.41 -15.01
N THR A 85 -3.19 -0.84 -15.87
CA THR A 85 -1.76 -0.56 -15.70
C THR A 85 -1.45 0.92 -15.83
N ALA A 86 -2.01 1.60 -16.84
CA ALA A 86 -1.80 3.03 -17.07
C ALA A 86 -2.38 3.91 -15.94
N SER A 87 -3.60 3.61 -15.49
CA SER A 87 -4.23 4.36 -14.40
C SER A 87 -3.51 4.13 -13.08
N LEU A 88 -3.00 2.93 -12.81
CA LEU A 88 -2.23 2.62 -11.61
C LEU A 88 -0.91 3.39 -11.58
N GLN A 89 -0.18 3.45 -12.71
CA GLN A 89 1.02 4.27 -12.84
C GLN A 89 0.71 5.75 -12.54
N HIS A 90 -0.38 6.26 -13.10
CA HIS A 90 -0.73 7.68 -12.96
C HIS A 90 -1.22 8.04 -11.54
N VAL A 91 -2.17 7.27 -11.00
CA VAL A 91 -2.82 7.59 -9.71
C VAL A 91 -1.87 7.39 -8.52
N PHE A 92 -1.06 6.33 -8.58
CA PHE A 92 -0.13 6.00 -7.49
C PHE A 92 1.32 6.37 -7.79
N GLU A 93 1.57 7.03 -8.92
CA GLU A 93 2.89 7.50 -9.32
C GLU A 93 3.94 6.38 -9.33
N VAL A 94 3.52 5.14 -9.73
CA VAL A 94 4.42 4.00 -9.82
C VAL A 94 5.23 4.09 -11.10
N PRO A 95 6.57 4.10 -11.07
CA PRO A 95 7.40 4.32 -12.26
C PRO A 95 7.21 3.26 -13.34
N GLN A 96 7.10 1.99 -12.94
CA GLN A 96 6.91 0.88 -13.86
C GLN A 96 5.85 -0.08 -13.32
N VAL A 97 4.96 -0.50 -14.21
CA VAL A 97 3.91 -1.49 -13.92
C VAL A 97 3.88 -2.51 -15.05
N ALA A 98 3.92 -3.78 -14.69
CA ALA A 98 3.67 -4.89 -15.62
C ALA A 98 2.52 -5.75 -15.12
N LEU A 99 1.81 -6.35 -16.05
CA LEU A 99 0.71 -7.26 -15.78
C LEU A 99 0.87 -8.51 -16.64
N ARG A 100 0.69 -9.67 -16.04
CA ARG A 100 0.56 -10.93 -16.76
C ARG A 100 -0.66 -11.70 -16.26
N LEU A 101 -1.39 -12.27 -17.22
CA LEU A 101 -2.63 -12.99 -17.00
C LEU A 101 -2.53 -14.39 -17.62
N TRP A 102 -3.09 -15.36 -16.94
CA TRP A 102 -3.30 -16.72 -17.45
C TRP A 102 -4.72 -17.18 -17.13
N ASN A 103 -5.20 -18.20 -17.80
CA ASN A 103 -6.59 -18.67 -17.67
C ASN A 103 -7.64 -17.59 -17.95
N VAL A 104 -7.35 -16.69 -18.90
CA VAL A 104 -8.28 -15.68 -19.42
C VAL A 104 -8.71 -16.03 -20.84
N SER A 105 -9.86 -15.53 -21.29
CA SER A 105 -10.35 -15.76 -22.65
C SER A 105 -9.44 -15.06 -23.68
N GLY A 106 -8.74 -15.85 -24.52
CA GLY A 106 -7.77 -15.34 -25.50
C GLY A 106 -8.33 -14.35 -26.50
N ALA A 107 -9.64 -14.39 -26.77
CA ALA A 107 -10.31 -13.44 -27.65
C ALA A 107 -10.44 -12.02 -27.09
N GLN A 108 -10.23 -11.86 -25.77
CA GLN A 108 -10.45 -10.61 -25.07
C GLN A 108 -9.15 -9.95 -24.58
N THR A 109 -7.98 -10.56 -24.85
CA THR A 109 -6.74 -10.07 -24.25
C THR A 109 -5.63 -9.99 -25.28
N SER A 110 -4.89 -8.87 -25.29
CA SER A 110 -3.67 -8.73 -26.08
C SER A 110 -2.61 -9.73 -25.62
N SER A 111 -1.87 -10.30 -26.58
CA SER A 111 -0.79 -11.25 -26.32
C SER A 111 0.28 -10.72 -25.35
N ILE A 112 0.48 -9.41 -25.28
CA ILE A 112 1.44 -8.77 -24.37
C ILE A 112 1.13 -9.06 -22.90
N TYR A 113 -0.13 -9.33 -22.55
CA TYR A 113 -0.53 -9.62 -21.18
C TYR A 113 -0.62 -11.13 -20.88
N THR A 114 -0.57 -11.99 -21.90
CA THR A 114 -0.77 -13.44 -21.72
C THR A 114 0.44 -14.29 -22.09
N MET A 115 1.42 -13.71 -22.78
CA MET A 115 2.65 -14.41 -23.19
C MET A 115 3.79 -14.20 -22.21
N GLY A 116 4.77 -15.13 -22.24
CA GLY A 116 6.02 -14.99 -21.48
C GLY A 116 5.86 -15.26 -19.98
N VAL A 117 4.97 -16.16 -19.59
CA VAL A 117 4.80 -16.60 -18.19
C VAL A 117 5.16 -18.08 -18.11
N SER A 118 6.21 -18.39 -17.35
CA SER A 118 6.60 -19.77 -17.08
C SER A 118 5.67 -20.44 -16.05
N GLU A 119 5.66 -21.77 -16.03
CA GLU A 119 4.96 -22.53 -14.98
C GLU A 119 5.55 -22.26 -13.58
N ASP A 120 6.84 -21.97 -13.50
CA ASP A 120 7.51 -21.62 -12.25
C ASP A 120 6.99 -20.26 -11.73
N ALA A 121 6.81 -19.26 -12.61
CA ALA A 121 6.23 -17.98 -12.23
C ALA A 121 4.77 -18.11 -11.77
N LYS A 122 3.97 -18.99 -12.40
CA LYS A 122 2.60 -19.28 -11.97
C LYS A 122 2.56 -19.97 -10.61
N SER A 123 3.46 -20.95 -10.40
CA SER A 123 3.59 -21.65 -9.12
C SER A 123 4.04 -20.71 -8.01
N PHE A 124 4.99 -19.83 -8.32
CA PHE A 124 5.42 -18.78 -7.40
C PHE A 124 4.27 -17.84 -7.05
N ALA A 125 3.53 -17.35 -8.05
CA ALA A 125 2.35 -16.54 -7.82
C ALA A 125 1.33 -17.23 -6.91
N ALA A 126 1.05 -18.50 -7.16
CA ALA A 126 0.11 -19.30 -6.38
C ALA A 126 0.56 -19.49 -4.92
N SER A 127 1.86 -19.44 -4.64
CA SER A 127 2.41 -19.56 -3.28
C SER A 127 2.29 -18.29 -2.44
N LEU A 128 2.07 -17.13 -3.07
CA LEU A 128 1.98 -15.85 -2.38
C LEU A 128 0.60 -15.67 -1.74
N THR A 129 0.56 -15.64 -0.43
CA THR A 129 -0.67 -15.36 0.35
C THR A 129 -0.86 -13.87 0.65
N MET A 130 0.18 -13.07 0.44
CA MET A 130 0.17 -11.61 0.59
C MET A 130 1.11 -11.00 -0.46
N PRO A 131 0.98 -9.70 -0.77
CA PRO A 131 1.91 -9.01 -1.65
C PRO A 131 3.35 -9.16 -1.16
N PHE A 132 4.23 -9.53 -2.07
CA PHE A 132 5.67 -9.53 -1.81
C PHE A 132 6.24 -8.14 -2.08
N CYS A 133 7.07 -7.63 -1.17
CA CYS A 133 7.83 -6.39 -1.32
C CYS A 133 9.30 -6.66 -1.03
N GLY A 134 10.19 -6.14 -1.85
CA GLY A 134 11.62 -6.30 -1.63
C GLY A 134 12.48 -5.82 -2.79
N PRO A 135 13.79 -6.02 -2.68
CA PRO A 135 14.74 -5.69 -3.73
C PRO A 135 14.51 -6.54 -4.99
N ASN A 136 14.85 -5.99 -6.15
CA ASN A 136 14.85 -6.75 -7.40
C ASN A 136 16.05 -7.70 -7.42
N LEU A 137 15.80 -8.97 -7.11
CA LEU A 137 16.82 -10.02 -7.10
C LEU A 137 16.84 -10.85 -8.40
N GLY A 138 16.27 -10.34 -9.49
CA GLY A 138 16.22 -11.04 -10.77
C GLY A 138 15.12 -12.10 -10.86
N PHE A 139 14.05 -11.97 -10.10
CA PHE A 139 12.86 -12.81 -10.25
C PHE A 139 12.28 -12.65 -11.66
N GLU A 140 11.79 -13.74 -12.27
CA GLU A 140 11.16 -13.69 -13.60
C GLU A 140 10.11 -12.58 -13.72
N PRO A 141 9.18 -12.35 -12.76
CA PRO A 141 8.22 -11.27 -12.84
C PRO A 141 8.84 -9.87 -12.98
N GLY A 142 10.00 -9.63 -12.39
CA GLY A 142 10.76 -8.38 -12.57
C GLY A 142 11.15 -8.13 -14.04
N GLY A 143 11.45 -9.19 -14.78
CA GLY A 143 11.77 -9.12 -16.20
C GLY A 143 10.59 -8.75 -17.12
N TRP A 144 9.36 -8.69 -16.60
CA TRP A 144 8.19 -8.24 -17.37
C TRP A 144 8.05 -6.71 -17.41
N LEU A 145 8.80 -5.98 -16.61
CA LEU A 145 8.85 -4.52 -16.63
C LEU A 145 9.47 -4.01 -17.94
N VAL A 146 9.21 -2.77 -18.28
CA VAL A 146 9.75 -2.12 -19.49
C VAL A 146 11.26 -1.97 -19.41
N ASP A 147 11.76 -1.60 -18.24
CA ASP A 147 13.19 -1.47 -17.92
C ASP A 147 13.46 -2.20 -16.60
N PRO A 148 13.71 -3.53 -16.66
CA PRO A 148 13.95 -4.34 -15.47
C PRO A 148 15.19 -3.92 -14.67
N ASP A 149 16.23 -3.45 -15.36
CA ASP A 149 17.50 -3.09 -14.75
C ASP A 149 17.43 -1.78 -13.97
N ALA A 150 16.54 -0.88 -14.36
CA ALA A 150 16.26 0.35 -13.62
C ALA A 150 15.43 0.10 -12.35
N ALA A 151 14.73 -1.01 -12.22
CA ALA A 151 13.92 -1.32 -11.05
C ALA A 151 14.79 -1.91 -9.93
N GLN A 152 15.01 -1.16 -8.85
CA GLN A 152 15.77 -1.61 -7.67
C GLN A 152 14.88 -2.27 -6.62
N SER A 153 13.61 -1.86 -6.53
CA SER A 153 12.62 -2.50 -5.65
C SER A 153 11.37 -2.92 -6.41
N LEU A 154 10.76 -4.03 -5.97
CA LEU A 154 9.58 -4.63 -6.58
C LEU A 154 8.49 -4.86 -5.55
N ALA A 155 7.23 -4.72 -5.99
CA ALA A 155 6.09 -5.32 -5.34
C ALA A 155 5.40 -6.28 -6.31
N LEU A 156 5.16 -7.52 -5.86
CA LEU A 156 4.53 -8.59 -6.62
C LEU A 156 3.16 -8.90 -6.00
N LEU A 157 2.11 -8.71 -6.78
CA LEU A 157 0.73 -8.84 -6.34
C LEU A 157 0.05 -9.94 -7.17
N THR A 158 -0.28 -11.05 -6.54
CA THR A 158 -1.03 -12.12 -7.21
C THR A 158 -2.49 -11.75 -7.33
N LEU A 159 -3.08 -12.05 -8.47
CA LEU A 159 -4.49 -11.85 -8.78
C LEU A 159 -5.23 -13.17 -8.61
N HIS A 160 -6.27 -13.18 -7.77
CA HIS A 160 -7.06 -14.37 -7.46
C HIS A 160 -8.51 -14.17 -7.88
N ASP A 161 -9.15 -15.27 -8.29
CA ASP A 161 -10.59 -15.29 -8.55
C ASP A 161 -11.34 -15.71 -7.28
N GLY A 162 -12.40 -14.94 -6.94
CA GLY A 162 -13.19 -15.15 -5.73
C GLY A 162 -12.62 -14.48 -4.48
N ASP A 163 -13.38 -14.61 -3.38
CA ASP A 163 -13.13 -13.88 -2.11
C ASP A 163 -12.01 -14.52 -1.27
N SER A 164 -11.53 -15.69 -1.63
CA SER A 164 -10.49 -16.40 -0.88
C SER A 164 -9.17 -16.48 -1.65
N ILE A 165 -8.08 -16.22 -0.95
CA ILE A 165 -6.72 -16.46 -1.44
C ILE A 165 -6.52 -17.97 -1.50
N ASN A 166 -6.85 -18.56 -2.66
CA ASN A 166 -6.63 -19.98 -2.94
C ASN A 166 -5.58 -20.06 -4.07
N PRO A 167 -4.48 -20.78 -3.87
CA PRO A 167 -3.46 -20.99 -4.91
C PRO A 167 -4.04 -21.46 -6.26
N ALA A 168 -5.06 -22.29 -6.23
CA ALA A 168 -5.73 -22.79 -7.44
C ALA A 168 -6.48 -21.70 -8.24
N ASN A 169 -6.80 -20.58 -7.60
CA ASN A 169 -7.58 -19.48 -8.17
C ASN A 169 -6.68 -18.33 -8.68
N ALA A 170 -5.36 -18.46 -8.59
CA ALA A 170 -4.44 -17.48 -9.14
C ALA A 170 -4.54 -17.47 -10.66
N PHE A 171 -4.82 -16.30 -11.25
CA PHE A 171 -5.00 -16.14 -12.68
C PHE A 171 -4.16 -15.02 -13.30
N GLY A 172 -3.37 -14.34 -12.49
CA GLY A 172 -2.52 -13.26 -12.95
C GLY A 172 -1.57 -12.77 -11.88
N MET A 173 -0.64 -11.92 -12.29
CA MET A 173 0.27 -11.20 -11.41
C MET A 173 0.46 -9.78 -11.91
N LEU A 174 0.36 -8.84 -10.99
CA LEU A 174 0.70 -7.43 -11.18
C LEU A 174 2.06 -7.18 -10.54
N VAL A 175 2.95 -6.53 -11.29
CA VAL A 175 4.32 -6.21 -10.87
C VAL A 175 4.47 -4.70 -10.87
N LEU A 176 4.89 -4.17 -9.73
CA LEU A 176 5.22 -2.76 -9.56
C LEU A 176 6.72 -2.64 -9.39
N GLY A 177 7.36 -1.78 -10.16
CA GLY A 177 8.81 -1.54 -10.12
C GLY A 177 9.14 -0.09 -9.83
N SER A 178 10.19 0.12 -9.04
CA SER A 178 10.72 1.45 -8.74
C SER A 178 12.24 1.48 -8.76
N PRO A 179 12.85 2.57 -9.27
CA PRO A 179 14.29 2.81 -9.14
C PRO A 179 14.70 3.18 -7.71
N ASP A 180 13.75 3.56 -6.85
CA ASP A 180 14.00 3.80 -5.43
C ASP A 180 14.00 2.46 -4.67
N PRO A 181 15.13 2.05 -4.05
CA PRO A 181 15.22 0.78 -3.34
C PRO A 181 14.32 0.72 -2.08
N LEU A 182 13.91 1.87 -1.54
CA LEU A 182 13.09 1.96 -0.32
C LEU A 182 11.59 2.02 -0.63
N ARG A 183 11.19 2.19 -1.89
CA ARG A 183 9.78 2.37 -2.24
C ARG A 183 8.93 1.13 -1.93
N PHE A 184 9.46 -0.05 -2.20
CA PHE A 184 8.80 -1.34 -1.92
C PHE A 184 9.65 -2.15 -0.94
N GLU A 185 9.85 -1.58 0.26
CA GLU A 185 10.62 -2.24 1.30
C GLU A 185 9.80 -3.34 2.00
N ALA A 186 10.46 -4.40 2.45
CA ALA A 186 9.81 -5.53 3.12
C ALA A 186 9.09 -5.14 4.43
N THR A 187 9.48 -4.02 5.04
CA THR A 187 8.85 -3.46 6.24
C THR A 187 7.61 -2.62 5.94
N MET A 188 7.36 -2.32 4.66
CA MET A 188 6.20 -1.55 4.23
C MET A 188 4.92 -2.33 4.51
N GLY A 189 3.92 -1.65 5.09
CA GLY A 189 2.60 -2.24 5.30
C GLY A 189 1.98 -2.70 3.99
N THR A 190 1.77 -4.01 3.83
CA THR A 190 1.24 -4.61 2.60
C THR A 190 -0.27 -4.46 2.43
N GLU A 191 -0.97 -3.90 3.44
CA GLU A 191 -2.43 -3.75 3.41
C GLU A 191 -2.94 -2.96 2.21
N PHE A 192 -2.27 -1.85 1.88
CA PHE A 192 -2.59 -1.03 0.72
C PHE A 192 -2.42 -1.81 -0.60
N LEU A 193 -1.31 -2.54 -0.74
CA LEU A 193 -1.04 -3.37 -1.91
C LEU A 193 -2.04 -4.53 -2.03
N SER A 194 -2.47 -5.09 -0.90
CA SER A 194 -3.53 -6.10 -0.87
C SER A 194 -4.86 -5.55 -1.39
N ARG A 195 -5.21 -4.30 -1.06
CA ARG A 195 -6.39 -3.62 -1.62
C ARG A 195 -6.27 -3.39 -3.13
N ILE A 196 -5.09 -2.99 -3.62
CA ILE A 196 -4.82 -2.90 -5.06
C ILE A 196 -5.02 -4.26 -5.74
N SER A 197 -4.43 -5.33 -5.17
CA SER A 197 -4.57 -6.68 -5.68
C SER A 197 -6.03 -7.13 -5.75
N ALA A 198 -6.81 -6.89 -4.69
CA ALA A 198 -8.22 -7.23 -4.62
C ALA A 198 -9.06 -6.49 -5.69
N LEU A 199 -8.85 -5.18 -5.84
CA LEU A 199 -9.54 -4.38 -6.85
C LEU A 199 -9.15 -4.79 -8.27
N ALA A 200 -7.86 -5.03 -8.53
CA ALA A 200 -7.38 -5.52 -9.81
C ALA A 200 -7.95 -6.91 -10.14
N SER A 201 -7.97 -7.80 -9.14
CA SER A 201 -8.56 -9.14 -9.25
C SER A 201 -10.04 -9.07 -9.61
N ALA A 202 -10.81 -8.27 -8.89
CA ALA A 202 -12.25 -8.10 -9.14
C ALA A 202 -12.53 -7.50 -10.54
N ALA A 203 -11.71 -6.54 -10.99
CA ALA A 203 -11.86 -5.97 -12.31
C ALA A 203 -11.54 -6.98 -13.42
N LEU A 204 -10.41 -7.69 -13.31
CA LEU A 204 -9.89 -8.59 -14.35
C LEU A 204 -10.54 -9.98 -14.34
N SER A 205 -11.16 -10.42 -13.24
CA SER A 205 -11.91 -11.68 -13.19
C SER A 205 -13.03 -11.74 -14.24
N ARG A 206 -13.54 -10.58 -14.66
CA ARG A 206 -14.52 -10.45 -15.75
C ARG A 206 -14.01 -10.97 -17.11
N MET A 207 -12.70 -11.11 -17.26
CA MET A 207 -12.05 -11.64 -18.48
C MET A 207 -11.89 -13.15 -18.44
N ARG A 208 -12.19 -13.80 -17.33
CA ARG A 208 -12.10 -15.26 -17.21
C ARG A 208 -13.24 -15.96 -17.93
N PRO A 209 -13.01 -17.16 -18.46
CA PRO A 209 -14.10 -17.94 -19.01
C PRO A 209 -15.11 -18.28 -17.92
N VAL A 210 -16.38 -18.02 -18.18
CA VAL A 210 -17.47 -18.39 -17.27
C VAL A 210 -17.46 -19.91 -17.12
N PRO A 211 -17.39 -20.47 -15.89
CA PRO A 211 -17.48 -21.92 -15.72
C PRO A 211 -18.83 -22.41 -16.25
N LEU A 212 -18.81 -23.42 -17.12
CA LEU A 212 -20.00 -24.02 -17.77
C LEU A 212 -20.99 -24.67 -16.77
N THR A 213 -20.75 -24.56 -15.48
CA THR A 213 -21.53 -25.27 -14.43
C THR A 213 -22.90 -24.62 -14.13
N LEU A 214 -23.23 -23.45 -14.69
CA LEU A 214 -24.51 -22.78 -14.45
C LEU A 214 -25.56 -22.92 -15.56
N ALA A 215 -25.32 -23.79 -16.57
CA ALA A 215 -26.27 -24.01 -17.70
C ALA A 215 -27.13 -25.25 -17.52
N ARG A 216 -27.36 -25.75 -16.31
CA ARG A 216 -28.34 -26.80 -16.02
C ARG A 216 -29.13 -26.45 -14.76
N GLY A 217 -30.17 -25.71 -14.96
CA GLY A 217 -31.22 -25.44 -13.99
C GLY A 217 -32.45 -24.93 -14.74
#